data_0f914067c4399234feea71898f6113c1
#
_entry.id   0f914067c4399234feea71898f6113c1
#
_cell.length_a   1.000
_cell.length_b   1.000
_cell.length_c   1.000
_cell.angle_alpha   90.00
_cell.angle_beta   90.00
_cell.angle_gamma   90.00
#
_symmetry.space_group_name_H-M   'P 1'
#
loop_
_entity.id
_entity.type
_entity.pdbx_description
1 polymer ?
#
loop_
_entity_poly.entity_id
_entity_poly.type
_entity_poly.pdbx_seq_one_letter_code
_entity_poly.pdbx_strand_id
1 'polypeptide(L)'
;MQLEHLIRSVLPVILLIIFGFWLQKRHYFSEETVQGVTKLVSDYLIPCTIFTTFIGLDLRPEHFGLAACTFLIQLLLLGLGFLTARLFHFKRRFAPLYPCAFAFGFMAIPLFSTVFGLENMGYLTSMGVGHELFIGLVFMPVARIYLKGETAGPRQIGKNLLSPLFVMIFLALALQLLGIRDAVSATDLGGGVIDTISKLGGISSTLILITVGYRIHMDNPDKIRESLRLVAWRYLLIFSVSYGVKFFLMDPMVGQDFYFNAAFFTLISQH
;
A
#
# COMPACT_ATOMS: atom_id res chain seq x y z
N MET A 1 -17.65 -21.41 11.46
CA MET A 1 -16.32 -21.58 10.84
C MET A 1 -15.80 -20.31 10.16
N GLN A 2 -16.53 -19.71 9.18
CA GLN A 2 -16.08 -18.46 8.52
C GLN A 2 -16.02 -17.25 9.46
N LEU A 3 -17.00 -17.05 10.34
CA LEU A 3 -17.05 -15.91 11.26
C LEU A 3 -15.95 -16.00 12.34
N GLU A 4 -15.68 -17.17 12.87
CA GLU A 4 -14.62 -17.37 13.84
C GLU A 4 -13.23 -17.11 13.25
N HIS A 5 -13.00 -17.54 12.00
CA HIS A 5 -11.77 -17.26 11.27
C HIS A 5 -11.61 -15.77 11.02
N LEU A 6 -12.69 -15.10 10.60
CA LEU A 6 -12.68 -13.63 10.38
C LEU A 6 -12.37 -12.87 11.67
N ILE A 7 -12.98 -13.26 12.80
CA ILE A 7 -12.71 -12.65 14.10
C ILE A 7 -11.24 -12.86 14.48
N ARG A 8 -10.71 -14.07 14.35
CA ARG A 8 -9.30 -14.35 14.66
C ARG A 8 -8.32 -13.56 13.81
N SER A 9 -8.68 -13.26 12.57
CA SER A 9 -7.83 -12.52 11.64
C SER A 9 -7.89 -11.00 11.83
N VAL A 10 -9.08 -10.45 12.09
CA VAL A 10 -9.28 -8.99 12.22
C VAL A 10 -9.02 -8.48 13.63
N LEU A 11 -9.29 -9.30 14.65
CA LEU A 11 -9.12 -8.92 16.05
C LEU A 11 -7.70 -8.43 16.39
N PRO A 12 -6.60 -9.10 15.96
CA PRO A 12 -5.25 -8.61 16.21
C PRO A 12 -4.99 -7.22 15.63
N VAL A 13 -5.51 -6.92 14.43
CA VAL A 13 -5.38 -5.61 13.78
C VAL A 13 -6.03 -4.53 14.65
N ILE A 14 -7.27 -4.78 15.10
CA ILE A 14 -8.01 -3.85 15.95
C ILE A 14 -7.30 -3.66 17.29
N LEU A 15 -6.86 -4.75 17.93
CA LEU A 15 -6.18 -4.68 19.22
C LEU A 15 -4.85 -3.92 19.16
N LEU A 16 -4.08 -4.06 18.07
CA LEU A 16 -2.83 -3.32 17.87
C LEU A 16 -3.08 -1.81 17.70
N ILE A 17 -4.14 -1.43 16.95
CA ILE A 17 -4.54 -0.03 16.81
C ILE A 17 -5.01 0.53 18.16
N ILE A 18 -5.85 -0.21 18.90
CA ILE A 18 -6.32 0.20 20.24
C ILE A 18 -5.11 0.32 21.19
N PHE A 19 -4.17 -0.60 21.14
CA PHE A 19 -2.95 -0.54 21.95
C PHE A 19 -2.12 0.72 21.63
N GLY A 20 -1.94 1.03 20.36
CA GLY A 20 -1.28 2.28 19.94
C GLY A 20 -2.00 3.53 20.45
N PHE A 21 -3.34 3.56 20.34
CA PHE A 21 -4.16 4.66 20.88
C PHE A 21 -4.05 4.77 22.41
N TRP A 22 -4.02 3.64 23.12
CA TRP A 22 -3.82 3.62 24.56
C TRP A 22 -2.45 4.18 24.97
N LEU A 23 -1.37 3.83 24.23
CA LEU A 23 -0.04 4.39 24.44
C LEU A 23 -0.03 5.90 24.22
N GLN A 24 -0.76 6.40 23.22
CA GLN A 24 -0.92 7.82 22.95
C GLN A 24 -1.61 8.55 24.12
N LYS A 25 -2.70 8.01 24.64
CA LYS A 25 -3.41 8.57 25.80
C LYS A 25 -2.56 8.60 27.07
N ARG A 26 -1.60 7.70 27.19
CA ARG A 26 -0.63 7.66 28.29
C ARG A 26 0.60 8.54 28.05
N HIS A 27 0.72 9.21 26.88
CA HIS A 27 1.90 9.97 26.49
C HIS A 27 3.20 9.17 26.65
N TYR A 28 3.15 7.84 26.35
CA TYR A 28 4.25 6.91 26.61
C TYR A 28 5.49 7.21 25.76
N PHE A 29 5.30 7.65 24.52
CA PHE A 29 6.37 8.05 23.60
C PHE A 29 6.35 9.55 23.38
N SER A 30 7.53 10.14 23.18
CA SER A 30 7.66 11.50 22.64
C SER A 30 7.29 11.50 21.15
N GLU A 31 6.85 12.66 20.64
CA GLU A 31 6.59 12.85 19.20
C GLU A 31 7.82 12.50 18.34
N GLU A 32 9.01 12.81 18.82
CA GLU A 32 10.27 12.49 18.14
C GLU A 32 10.49 10.99 18.04
N THR A 33 10.22 10.23 19.11
CA THR A 33 10.29 8.76 19.13
C THR A 33 9.32 8.16 18.11
N VAL A 34 8.07 8.62 18.08
CA VAL A 34 7.07 8.14 17.13
C VAL A 34 7.46 8.44 15.69
N GLN A 35 8.02 9.63 15.43
CA GLN A 35 8.54 9.97 14.10
C GLN A 35 9.72 9.09 13.71
N GLY A 36 10.64 8.80 14.65
CA GLY A 36 11.78 7.90 14.43
C GLY A 36 11.33 6.48 14.09
N VAL A 37 10.37 5.93 14.85
CA VAL A 37 9.78 4.60 14.57
C VAL A 37 9.07 4.59 13.21
N THR A 38 8.28 5.62 12.91
CA THR A 38 7.60 5.73 11.61
C THR A 38 8.61 5.75 10.46
N LYS A 39 9.70 6.49 10.61
CA LYS A 39 10.77 6.57 9.61
C LYS A 39 11.47 5.23 9.43
N LEU A 40 11.81 4.54 10.51
CA LEU A 40 12.38 3.19 10.46
C LEU A 40 11.47 2.23 9.69
N VAL A 41 10.17 2.26 9.99
CA VAL A 41 9.18 1.42 9.32
C VAL A 41 9.10 1.75 7.83
N SER A 42 8.97 3.04 7.48
CA SER A 42 8.79 3.47 6.09
C SER A 42 10.04 3.26 5.23
N ASP A 43 11.22 3.56 5.77
CA ASP A 43 12.46 3.58 4.98
C ASP A 43 13.12 2.20 4.88
N TYR A 44 12.84 1.28 5.84
CA TYR A 44 13.53 -0.02 5.91
C TYR A 44 12.59 -1.21 6.02
N LEU A 45 11.63 -1.20 6.95
CA LEU A 45 10.82 -2.40 7.20
C LEU A 45 9.78 -2.66 6.10
N ILE A 46 9.12 -1.62 5.57
CA ILE A 46 8.20 -1.76 4.43
C ILE A 46 8.92 -2.26 3.17
N PRO A 47 10.08 -1.71 2.77
CA PRO A 47 10.87 -2.29 1.69
C PRO A 47 11.17 -3.77 1.86
N CYS A 48 11.50 -4.22 3.09
CA CYS A 48 11.69 -5.64 3.40
C CYS A 48 10.42 -6.46 3.21
N THR A 49 9.27 -5.96 3.69
CA THR A 49 7.97 -6.61 3.49
C THR A 49 7.65 -6.77 2.01
N ILE A 50 7.84 -5.71 1.23
CA ILE A 50 7.59 -5.69 -0.21
C ILE A 50 8.52 -6.68 -0.94
N PHE A 51 9.82 -6.68 -0.60
CA PHE A 51 10.75 -7.66 -1.15
C PHE A 51 10.27 -9.10 -0.90
N THR A 52 9.91 -9.43 0.34
CA THR A 52 9.44 -10.77 0.71
C THR A 52 8.17 -11.15 -0.05
N THR A 53 7.27 -10.21 -0.24
CA THR A 53 6.03 -10.44 -0.97
C THR A 53 6.31 -10.64 -2.48
N PHE A 54 7.17 -9.83 -3.07
CA PHE A 54 7.46 -9.88 -4.50
C PHE A 54 8.39 -11.01 -4.90
N ILE A 55 9.31 -11.44 -4.05
CA ILE A 55 10.17 -12.60 -4.34
C ILE A 55 9.36 -13.90 -4.36
N GLY A 56 8.21 -13.96 -3.69
CA GLY A 56 7.28 -15.08 -3.72
C GLY A 56 6.29 -15.07 -4.88
N LEU A 57 6.26 -14.02 -5.70
CA LEU A 57 5.28 -13.86 -6.76
C LEU A 57 5.56 -14.84 -7.93
N ASP A 58 4.55 -15.65 -8.28
CA ASP A 58 4.58 -16.47 -9.49
C ASP A 58 4.23 -15.58 -10.70
N LEU A 59 5.24 -15.27 -11.54
CA LEU A 59 5.10 -14.33 -12.65
C LEU A 59 4.37 -14.98 -13.82
N ARG A 60 3.08 -14.68 -13.96
CA ARG A 60 2.25 -15.07 -15.11
C ARG A 60 1.86 -13.84 -15.94
N PRO A 61 1.51 -14.00 -17.23
CA PRO A 61 1.11 -12.87 -18.08
C PRO A 61 -0.02 -12.03 -17.50
N GLU A 62 -1.01 -12.65 -16.86
CA GLU A 62 -2.13 -11.94 -16.20
C GLU A 62 -1.67 -10.98 -15.09
N HIS A 63 -0.57 -11.27 -14.41
CA HIS A 63 -0.02 -10.44 -13.34
C HIS A 63 0.48 -9.09 -13.87
N PHE A 64 1.09 -9.07 -15.06
CA PHE A 64 1.51 -7.83 -15.71
C PHE A 64 0.30 -6.99 -16.14
N GLY A 65 -0.76 -7.64 -16.64
CA GLY A 65 -2.01 -6.99 -16.97
C GLY A 65 -2.68 -6.36 -15.75
N LEU A 66 -2.73 -7.07 -14.61
CA LEU A 66 -3.25 -6.55 -13.35
C LEU A 66 -2.44 -5.35 -12.84
N ALA A 67 -1.12 -5.41 -12.94
CA ALA A 67 -0.25 -4.27 -12.61
C ALA A 67 -0.57 -3.04 -13.49
N ALA A 68 -0.69 -3.24 -14.80
CA ALA A 68 -1.05 -2.17 -15.74
C ALA A 68 -2.44 -1.59 -15.48
N CYS A 69 -3.44 -2.44 -15.19
CA CYS A 69 -4.79 -2.00 -14.83
C CYS A 69 -4.79 -1.18 -13.53
N THR A 70 -4.05 -1.61 -12.51
CA THR A 70 -3.94 -0.87 -11.24
C THR A 70 -3.26 0.49 -11.44
N PHE A 71 -2.20 0.53 -12.23
CA PHE A 71 -1.57 1.79 -12.61
C PHE A 71 -2.56 2.73 -13.32
N LEU A 72 -3.35 2.21 -14.27
CA LEU A 72 -4.39 2.95 -14.98
C LEU A 72 -5.48 3.46 -14.04
N ILE A 73 -5.98 2.63 -13.12
CA ILE A 73 -6.96 3.04 -12.10
C ILE A 73 -6.46 4.28 -11.37
N GLN A 74 -5.24 4.25 -10.88
CA GLN A 74 -4.68 5.35 -10.09
C GLN A 74 -4.42 6.60 -10.93
N LEU A 75 -4.04 6.44 -12.19
CA LEU A 75 -3.91 7.55 -13.12
C LEU A 75 -5.26 8.23 -13.39
N LEU A 76 -6.32 7.45 -13.59
CA LEU A 76 -7.69 7.95 -13.74
C LEU A 76 -8.17 8.64 -12.45
N LEU A 77 -7.91 8.04 -11.29
CA LEU A 77 -8.25 8.62 -9.99
C LEU A 77 -7.53 9.94 -9.73
N LEU A 78 -6.27 10.05 -10.15
CA LEU A 78 -5.50 11.30 -10.06
C LEU A 78 -6.14 12.39 -10.93
N GLY A 79 -6.44 12.08 -12.20
CA GLY A 79 -7.10 13.01 -13.12
C GLY A 79 -8.46 13.47 -12.63
N LEU A 80 -9.31 12.51 -12.21
CA LEU A 80 -10.63 12.80 -11.66
C LEU A 80 -10.53 13.52 -10.30
N GLY A 81 -9.51 13.23 -9.50
CA GLY A 81 -9.22 13.92 -8.26
C GLY A 81 -9.00 15.42 -8.49
N PHE A 82 -8.17 15.79 -9.46
CA PHE A 82 -7.96 17.19 -9.82
C PHE A 82 -9.22 17.85 -10.41
N LEU A 83 -9.97 17.13 -11.24
CA LEU A 83 -11.20 17.64 -11.85
C LEU A 83 -12.30 17.89 -10.81
N THR A 84 -12.57 16.90 -9.97
CA THR A 84 -13.72 16.93 -9.05
C THR A 84 -13.44 17.65 -7.74
N ALA A 85 -12.20 17.69 -7.25
CA ALA A 85 -11.85 18.43 -6.04
C ALA A 85 -12.18 19.92 -6.13
N ARG A 86 -12.04 20.53 -7.32
CA ARG A 86 -12.45 21.91 -7.60
C ARG A 86 -13.96 22.06 -7.55
N LEU A 87 -14.70 21.11 -8.16
CA LEU A 87 -16.17 21.12 -8.20
C LEU A 87 -16.78 21.03 -6.81
N PHE A 88 -16.22 20.20 -5.94
CA PHE A 88 -16.70 20.03 -4.56
C PHE A 88 -16.14 21.05 -3.57
N HIS A 89 -15.35 22.03 -4.01
CA HIS A 89 -14.79 23.13 -3.22
C HIS A 89 -14.09 22.67 -1.94
N PHE A 90 -13.28 21.60 -2.01
CA PHE A 90 -12.47 21.18 -0.86
C PHE A 90 -11.39 22.21 -0.54
N LYS A 91 -11.35 22.64 0.72
CA LYS A 91 -10.38 23.65 1.21
C LYS A 91 -8.96 23.08 1.35
N ARG A 92 -8.82 21.78 1.49
CA ARG A 92 -7.52 21.12 1.72
C ARG A 92 -6.74 20.99 0.42
N ARG A 93 -5.54 21.57 0.41
CA ARG A 93 -4.65 21.55 -0.77
C ARG A 93 -4.31 20.16 -1.28
N PHE A 94 -4.27 19.15 -0.39
CA PHE A 94 -3.98 17.76 -0.81
C PHE A 94 -5.21 17.00 -1.36
N ALA A 95 -6.42 17.56 -1.27
CA ALA A 95 -7.64 16.87 -1.68
C ALA A 95 -7.56 16.24 -3.09
N PRO A 96 -7.03 16.90 -4.14
CA PRO A 96 -6.94 16.29 -5.46
C PRO A 96 -6.09 15.02 -5.53
N LEU A 97 -5.11 14.87 -4.65
CA LEU A 97 -4.20 13.73 -4.61
C LEU A 97 -4.76 12.56 -3.78
N TYR A 98 -5.75 12.84 -2.94
CA TYR A 98 -6.25 11.89 -1.96
C TYR A 98 -6.89 10.62 -2.57
N PRO A 99 -7.65 10.66 -3.69
CA PRO A 99 -8.28 9.46 -4.25
C PRO A 99 -7.30 8.39 -4.75
N CYS A 100 -6.10 8.76 -5.17
CA CYS A 100 -5.14 7.82 -5.76
C CYS A 100 -4.04 7.32 -4.79
N ALA A 101 -4.04 7.78 -3.53
CA ALA A 101 -3.06 7.34 -2.54
C ALA A 101 -3.59 6.12 -1.76
N PHE A 102 -3.24 4.89 -2.17
CA PHE A 102 -3.62 3.66 -1.48
C PHE A 102 -2.61 3.31 -0.38
N ALA A 103 -3.07 2.68 0.70
CA ALA A 103 -2.22 2.25 1.80
C ALA A 103 -1.73 0.79 1.61
N PHE A 104 -1.16 0.49 0.42
CA PHE A 104 -0.82 -0.87 0.02
C PHE A 104 0.09 -1.59 1.03
N GLY A 105 1.31 -1.10 1.26
CA GLY A 105 2.27 -1.72 2.16
C GLY A 105 1.85 -1.68 3.63
N PHE A 106 1.08 -0.64 4.02
CA PHE A 106 0.69 -0.43 5.42
C PHE A 106 -0.52 -1.25 5.87
N MET A 107 -1.50 -1.43 5.00
CA MET A 107 -2.78 -2.05 5.38
C MET A 107 -3.15 -3.23 4.50
N ALA A 108 -3.01 -3.13 3.16
CA ALA A 108 -3.47 -4.19 2.27
C ALA A 108 -2.69 -5.50 2.49
N ILE A 109 -1.37 -5.43 2.54
CA ILE A 109 -0.53 -6.63 2.75
C ILE A 109 -0.83 -7.30 4.09
N PRO A 110 -0.76 -6.60 5.25
CA PRO A 110 -1.04 -7.21 6.54
C PRO A 110 -2.45 -7.79 6.64
N LEU A 111 -3.45 -7.04 6.19
CA LEU A 111 -4.83 -7.47 6.29
C LEU A 111 -5.10 -8.69 5.42
N PHE A 112 -4.68 -8.65 4.14
CA PHE A 112 -4.90 -9.75 3.22
C PHE A 112 -4.16 -11.02 3.65
N SER A 113 -2.87 -10.90 4.00
CA SER A 113 -2.08 -12.05 4.44
C SER A 113 -2.61 -12.69 5.72
N THR A 114 -3.16 -11.89 6.64
CA THR A 114 -3.75 -12.41 7.88
C THR A 114 -5.07 -13.14 7.62
N VAL A 115 -5.89 -12.66 6.68
CA VAL A 115 -7.23 -13.23 6.40
C VAL A 115 -7.14 -14.40 5.44
N PHE A 116 -6.31 -14.30 4.40
CA PHE A 116 -6.30 -15.24 3.26
C PHE A 116 -5.01 -16.06 3.15
N GLY A 117 -4.00 -15.80 4.00
CA GLY A 117 -2.71 -16.47 3.96
C GLY A 117 -1.73 -15.86 2.97
N LEU A 118 -0.44 -16.11 3.20
CA LEU A 118 0.64 -15.63 2.34
C LEU A 118 0.66 -16.31 0.98
N GLU A 119 0.21 -17.55 0.89
CA GLU A 119 0.14 -18.37 -0.33
C GLU A 119 -0.81 -17.79 -1.38
N ASN A 120 -1.82 -16.98 -0.96
CA ASN A 120 -2.82 -16.40 -1.84
C ASN A 120 -2.50 -14.95 -2.24
N MET A 121 -1.32 -14.44 -1.91
CA MET A 121 -0.91 -13.06 -2.15
C MET A 121 -0.70 -12.68 -3.62
N GLY A 122 -0.65 -13.65 -4.54
CA GLY A 122 -0.27 -13.44 -5.94
C GLY A 122 -0.98 -12.28 -6.63
N TYR A 123 -2.30 -12.25 -6.59
CA TYR A 123 -3.09 -11.17 -7.21
C TYR A 123 -2.88 -9.81 -6.53
N LEU A 124 -2.87 -9.79 -5.18
CA LEU A 124 -2.65 -8.54 -4.44
C LEU A 124 -1.26 -7.97 -4.74
N THR A 125 -0.24 -8.82 -4.77
CA THR A 125 1.14 -8.42 -5.08
C THR A 125 1.26 -7.87 -6.49
N SER A 126 0.61 -8.52 -7.47
CA SER A 126 0.62 -8.06 -8.86
C SER A 126 0.00 -6.67 -9.01
N MET A 127 -1.16 -6.44 -8.40
CA MET A 127 -1.77 -5.12 -8.36
C MET A 127 -0.87 -4.12 -7.60
N GLY A 128 -0.18 -4.57 -6.55
CA GLY A 128 0.79 -3.80 -5.80
C GLY A 128 1.97 -3.30 -6.64
N VAL A 129 2.47 -4.09 -7.60
CA VAL A 129 3.51 -3.63 -8.56
C VAL A 129 3.02 -2.38 -9.31
N GLY A 130 1.80 -2.42 -9.86
CA GLY A 130 1.21 -1.28 -10.55
C GLY A 130 1.04 -0.06 -9.65
N HIS A 131 0.63 -0.29 -8.40
CA HIS A 131 0.54 0.75 -7.38
C HIS A 131 1.88 1.42 -7.12
N GLU A 132 2.90 0.65 -6.81
CA GLU A 132 4.22 1.20 -6.46
C GLU A 132 4.86 1.94 -7.64
N LEU A 133 4.73 1.41 -8.86
CA LEU A 133 5.18 2.12 -10.06
C LEU A 133 4.46 3.47 -10.22
N PHE A 134 3.15 3.51 -10.00
CA PHE A 134 2.41 4.76 -10.03
C PHE A 134 2.88 5.74 -8.95
N ILE A 135 3.08 5.27 -7.71
CA ILE A 135 3.57 6.12 -6.62
C ILE A 135 4.92 6.76 -6.96
N GLY A 136 5.88 5.97 -7.45
CA GLY A 136 7.22 6.48 -7.75
C GLY A 136 7.32 7.35 -8.99
N LEU A 137 6.66 6.94 -10.07
CA LEU A 137 6.78 7.60 -11.37
C LEU A 137 5.85 8.81 -11.54
N VAL A 138 4.66 8.76 -10.92
CA VAL A 138 3.60 9.76 -11.14
C VAL A 138 3.25 10.51 -9.86
N PHE A 139 2.84 9.80 -8.82
CA PHE A 139 2.29 10.43 -7.62
C PHE A 139 3.30 11.32 -6.89
N MET A 140 4.48 10.80 -6.60
CA MET A 140 5.51 11.56 -5.88
C MET A 140 5.98 12.83 -6.63
N PRO A 141 6.29 12.78 -7.95
CA PRO A 141 6.58 13.97 -8.73
C PRO A 141 5.42 14.98 -8.71
N VAL A 142 4.19 14.52 -8.98
CA VAL A 142 3.00 15.39 -9.00
C VAL A 142 2.75 16.02 -7.63
N ALA A 143 2.85 15.24 -6.55
CA ALA A 143 2.66 15.75 -5.21
C ALA A 143 3.71 16.82 -4.83
N ARG A 144 4.97 16.65 -5.21
CA ARG A 144 6.02 17.65 -4.99
C ARG A 144 5.76 18.94 -5.75
N ILE A 145 5.43 18.85 -7.04
CA ILE A 145 5.09 20.01 -7.85
C ILE A 145 3.87 20.73 -7.25
N TYR A 146 2.81 19.99 -7.00
CA TYR A 146 1.52 20.56 -6.61
C TYR A 146 1.52 21.12 -5.18
N LEU A 147 2.11 20.40 -4.21
CA LEU A 147 2.09 20.80 -2.79
C LEU A 147 3.25 21.72 -2.42
N LYS A 148 4.45 21.51 -2.99
CA LYS A 148 5.65 22.24 -2.61
C LYS A 148 6.11 23.27 -3.64
N GLY A 149 5.58 23.22 -4.88
CA GLY A 149 6.03 24.09 -5.97
C GLY A 149 7.43 23.73 -6.50
N GLU A 150 7.91 22.52 -6.20
CA GLU A 150 9.22 22.05 -6.67
C GLU A 150 9.16 21.67 -8.15
N THR A 151 10.28 21.80 -8.87
CA THR A 151 10.37 21.29 -10.24
C THR A 151 10.70 19.79 -10.24
N ALA A 152 9.85 18.96 -10.86
CA ALA A 152 10.15 17.55 -11.05
C ALA A 152 10.96 17.35 -12.34
N GLY A 153 12.28 17.34 -12.22
CA GLY A 153 13.16 16.98 -13.33
C GLY A 153 13.42 15.46 -13.42
N PRO A 154 13.92 14.95 -14.58
CA PRO A 154 14.25 13.51 -14.74
C PRO A 154 15.18 12.97 -13.66
N ARG A 155 16.11 13.80 -13.18
CA ARG A 155 17.03 13.45 -12.09
C ARG A 155 16.29 13.15 -10.79
N GLN A 156 15.17 13.83 -10.50
CA GLN A 156 14.40 13.60 -9.29
C GLN A 156 13.57 12.31 -9.39
N ILE A 157 13.02 12.01 -10.57
CA ILE A 157 12.34 10.75 -10.85
C ILE A 157 13.34 9.59 -10.67
N GLY A 158 14.55 9.71 -11.23
CA GLY A 158 15.62 8.72 -11.04
C GLY A 158 15.97 8.50 -9.57
N LYS A 159 16.04 9.57 -8.76
CA LYS A 159 16.27 9.43 -7.30
C LYS A 159 15.13 8.72 -6.59
N ASN A 160 13.88 8.91 -7.01
CA ASN A 160 12.75 8.21 -6.44
C ASN A 160 12.82 6.70 -6.73
N LEU A 161 13.21 6.33 -7.97
CA LEU A 161 13.40 4.93 -8.38
C LEU A 161 14.61 4.25 -7.69
N LEU A 162 15.54 5.03 -7.14
CA LEU A 162 16.65 4.54 -6.31
C LEU A 162 16.33 4.55 -4.81
N SER A 163 15.08 4.80 -4.42
CA SER A 163 14.68 4.67 -3.01
C SER A 163 14.77 3.21 -2.54
N PRO A 164 14.98 2.94 -1.25
CA PRO A 164 15.05 1.58 -0.71
C PRO A 164 13.88 0.69 -1.13
N LEU A 165 12.68 1.25 -1.19
CA LEU A 165 11.46 0.55 -1.60
C LEU A 165 11.56 0.04 -3.05
N PHE A 166 11.93 0.91 -4.01
CA PHE A 166 12.05 0.52 -5.41
C PHE A 166 13.23 -0.43 -5.66
N VAL A 167 14.34 -0.22 -4.96
CA VAL A 167 15.50 -1.13 -5.02
C VAL A 167 15.08 -2.54 -4.60
N MET A 168 14.30 -2.68 -3.54
CA MET A 168 13.80 -3.98 -3.08
C MET A 168 12.79 -4.60 -4.04
N ILE A 169 11.91 -3.81 -4.68
CA ILE A 169 11.00 -4.31 -5.73
C ILE A 169 11.81 -4.84 -6.91
N PHE A 170 12.72 -4.02 -7.44
CA PHE A 170 13.51 -4.42 -8.61
C PHE A 170 14.41 -5.62 -8.31
N LEU A 171 14.99 -5.70 -7.12
CA LEU A 171 15.79 -6.85 -6.70
C LEU A 171 14.95 -8.12 -6.65
N ALA A 172 13.78 -8.08 -6.03
CA ALA A 172 12.88 -9.23 -5.95
C ALA A 172 12.43 -9.69 -7.35
N LEU A 173 11.99 -8.75 -8.20
CA LEU A 173 11.58 -9.06 -9.56
C LEU A 173 12.74 -9.56 -10.43
N ALA A 174 13.95 -9.02 -10.28
CA ALA A 174 15.12 -9.47 -11.00
C ALA A 174 15.49 -10.92 -10.65
N LEU A 175 15.47 -11.29 -9.35
CA LEU A 175 15.72 -12.67 -8.92
C LEU A 175 14.70 -13.65 -9.51
N GLN A 176 13.45 -13.22 -9.63
CA GLN A 176 12.38 -14.02 -10.25
C GLN A 176 12.53 -14.14 -11.75
N LEU A 177 12.71 -13.03 -12.47
CA LEU A 177 12.80 -12.99 -13.93
C LEU A 177 14.04 -13.74 -14.46
N LEU A 178 15.15 -13.69 -13.71
CA LEU A 178 16.38 -14.42 -14.04
C LEU A 178 16.29 -15.90 -13.67
N GLY A 179 15.24 -16.34 -12.96
CA GLY A 179 15.09 -17.73 -12.52
C GLY A 179 16.14 -18.18 -11.50
N ILE A 180 16.87 -17.26 -10.87
CA ILE A 180 17.97 -17.56 -9.92
C ILE A 180 17.52 -17.52 -8.46
N ARG A 181 16.26 -17.19 -8.18
CA ARG A 181 15.70 -17.13 -6.83
C ARG A 181 16.02 -18.38 -6.01
N ASP A 182 15.68 -19.57 -6.55
CA ASP A 182 15.83 -20.82 -5.82
C ASP A 182 17.31 -21.19 -5.63
N ALA A 183 18.15 -20.88 -6.61
CA ALA A 183 19.60 -21.07 -6.50
C ALA A 183 20.20 -20.15 -5.41
N VAL A 184 19.79 -18.90 -5.34
CA VAL A 184 20.22 -17.95 -4.29
C VAL A 184 19.71 -18.39 -2.92
N SER A 185 18.44 -18.78 -2.82
CA SER A 185 17.83 -19.23 -1.56
C SER A 185 18.44 -20.54 -1.03
N ALA A 186 18.97 -21.38 -1.90
CA ALA A 186 19.62 -22.64 -1.52
C ALA A 186 21.04 -22.46 -0.97
N THR A 187 21.65 -21.29 -1.13
CA THR A 187 22.95 -20.99 -0.54
C THR A 187 22.79 -20.52 0.91
N ASP A 188 23.72 -20.91 1.79
CA ASP A 188 23.68 -20.48 3.22
C ASP A 188 23.66 -18.96 3.37
N LEU A 189 24.43 -18.24 2.57
CA LEU A 189 24.45 -16.77 2.59
C LEU A 189 23.18 -16.16 2.03
N GLY A 190 22.74 -16.60 0.85
CA GLY A 190 21.56 -16.08 0.18
C GLY A 190 20.28 -16.39 0.97
N GLY A 191 20.11 -17.61 1.46
CA GLY A 191 19.03 -18.00 2.33
C GLY A 191 19.03 -17.18 3.62
N GLY A 192 20.18 -17.04 4.29
CA GLY A 192 20.30 -16.23 5.51
C GLY A 192 19.95 -14.74 5.32
N VAL A 193 20.32 -14.15 4.16
CA VAL A 193 19.95 -12.78 3.81
C VAL A 193 18.43 -12.66 3.59
N ILE A 194 17.83 -13.57 2.81
CA ILE A 194 16.39 -13.57 2.55
C ILE A 194 15.59 -13.76 3.84
N ASP A 195 16.02 -14.66 4.71
CA ASP A 195 15.39 -14.89 6.02
C ASP A 195 15.48 -13.65 6.92
N THR A 196 16.62 -12.95 6.89
CA THR A 196 16.78 -11.71 7.66
C THR A 196 15.84 -10.63 7.14
N ILE A 197 15.74 -10.43 5.83
CA ILE A 197 14.80 -9.50 5.20
C ILE A 197 13.37 -9.89 5.55
N SER A 198 13.01 -11.17 5.53
CA SER A 198 11.67 -11.67 5.90
C SER A 198 11.33 -11.38 7.35
N LYS A 199 12.27 -11.58 8.28
CA LYS A 199 12.08 -11.25 9.70
C LYS A 199 11.87 -9.76 9.92
N LEU A 200 12.67 -8.91 9.25
CA LEU A 200 12.50 -7.45 9.31
C LEU A 200 11.15 -7.03 8.74
N GLY A 201 10.76 -7.59 7.60
CA GLY A 201 9.45 -7.36 6.99
C GLY A 201 8.28 -7.77 7.89
N GLY A 202 8.39 -8.90 8.58
CA GLY A 202 7.36 -9.41 9.49
C GLY A 202 7.04 -8.48 10.67
N ILE A 203 8.03 -7.70 11.13
CA ILE A 203 7.83 -6.73 12.23
C ILE A 203 7.05 -5.49 11.74
N SER A 204 7.14 -5.15 10.46
CA SER A 204 6.59 -3.90 9.90
C SER A 204 5.11 -3.72 10.18
N SER A 205 4.30 -4.74 9.91
CA SER A 205 2.83 -4.70 10.07
C SER A 205 2.41 -4.36 11.49
N THR A 206 3.04 -4.99 12.47
CA THR A 206 2.76 -4.75 13.90
C THR A 206 3.10 -3.31 14.30
N LEU A 207 4.29 -2.83 13.93
CA LEU A 207 4.71 -1.47 14.24
C LEU A 207 3.86 -0.41 13.53
N ILE A 208 3.45 -0.67 12.28
CA ILE A 208 2.55 0.22 11.55
C ILE A 208 1.23 0.38 12.29
N LEU A 209 0.57 -0.72 12.65
CA LEU A 209 -0.72 -0.69 13.30
C LEU A 209 -0.67 0.04 14.66
N ILE A 210 0.39 -0.16 15.42
CA ILE A 210 0.63 0.58 16.67
C ILE A 210 0.85 2.06 16.39
N THR A 211 1.67 2.44 15.40
CA THR A 211 1.93 3.84 15.07
C THR A 211 0.71 4.54 14.50
N VAL A 212 -0.13 3.85 13.71
CA VAL A 212 -1.43 4.36 13.25
C VAL A 212 -2.32 4.66 14.43
N GLY A 213 -2.47 3.70 15.37
CA GLY A 213 -3.24 3.90 16.60
C GLY A 213 -2.75 5.09 17.42
N TYR A 214 -1.42 5.22 17.57
CA TYR A 214 -0.80 6.34 18.30
C TYR A 214 -1.09 7.72 17.69
N ARG A 215 -1.30 7.79 16.37
CA ARG A 215 -1.58 9.06 15.67
C ARG A 215 -3.05 9.44 15.59
N ILE A 216 -3.96 8.67 16.18
CA ILE A 216 -5.39 9.00 16.21
C ILE A 216 -5.62 10.14 17.21
N HIS A 217 -6.00 11.31 16.70
CA HIS A 217 -6.41 12.48 17.51
C HIS A 217 -7.86 12.84 17.16
N MET A 218 -8.73 12.87 18.17
CA MET A 218 -10.18 13.14 18.01
C MET A 218 -10.58 14.50 18.62
N ASP A 219 -9.81 15.56 18.37
CA ASP A 219 -9.93 16.77 19.17
C ASP A 219 -10.86 17.85 18.59
N ASN A 220 -11.41 17.70 17.37
CA ASN A 220 -12.21 18.75 16.75
C ASN A 220 -13.34 18.20 15.84
N PRO A 221 -14.63 18.40 16.24
CA PRO A 221 -15.79 17.92 15.49
C PRO A 221 -15.89 18.48 14.05
N ASP A 222 -15.52 19.73 13.81
CA ASP A 222 -15.60 20.34 12.48
C ASP A 222 -14.59 19.72 11.52
N LYS A 223 -13.39 19.38 12.00
CA LYS A 223 -12.39 18.65 11.23
C LYS A 223 -12.86 17.25 10.89
N ILE A 224 -13.60 16.60 11.79
CA ILE A 224 -14.18 15.27 11.56
C ILE A 224 -15.19 15.32 10.41
N ARG A 225 -16.10 16.29 10.40
CA ARG A 225 -17.12 16.45 9.35
C ARG A 225 -16.49 16.68 7.96
N GLU A 226 -15.48 17.55 7.88
CA GLU A 226 -14.75 17.78 6.63
C GLU A 226 -14.02 16.51 6.16
N SER A 227 -13.39 15.79 7.09
CA SER A 227 -12.70 14.54 6.80
C SER A 227 -13.66 13.45 6.31
N LEU A 228 -14.84 13.29 6.94
CA LEU A 228 -15.87 12.34 6.51
C LEU A 228 -16.38 12.66 5.10
N ARG A 229 -16.61 13.94 4.77
CA ARG A 229 -17.00 14.36 3.43
C ARG A 229 -15.92 14.03 2.39
N LEU A 230 -14.67 14.28 2.74
CA LEU A 230 -13.52 13.96 1.88
C LEU A 230 -13.39 12.45 1.65
N VAL A 231 -13.55 11.66 2.70
CA VAL A 231 -13.54 10.19 2.65
C VAL A 231 -14.69 9.65 1.80
N ALA A 232 -15.93 10.15 2.00
CA ALA A 232 -17.09 9.74 1.23
C ALA A 232 -16.91 10.02 -0.27
N TRP A 233 -16.44 11.23 -0.63
CA TRP A 233 -16.12 11.60 -2.01
C TRP A 233 -15.04 10.70 -2.60
N ARG A 234 -13.98 10.43 -1.85
CA ARG A 234 -12.90 9.53 -2.26
C ARG A 234 -13.41 8.13 -2.57
N TYR A 235 -14.16 7.52 -1.66
CA TYR A 235 -14.71 6.19 -1.88
C TYR A 235 -15.65 6.12 -3.10
N LEU A 236 -16.47 7.15 -3.31
CA LEU A 236 -17.32 7.24 -4.48
C LEU A 236 -16.49 7.19 -5.77
N LEU A 237 -15.41 7.95 -5.85
CA LEU A 237 -14.51 7.92 -7.01
C LEU A 237 -13.80 6.57 -7.16
N ILE A 238 -13.23 6.06 -6.06
CA ILE A 238 -12.47 4.80 -6.08
C ILE A 238 -13.38 3.66 -6.53
N PHE A 239 -14.54 3.48 -5.91
CA PHE A 239 -15.44 2.39 -6.30
C PHE A 239 -15.92 2.53 -7.74
N SER A 240 -16.32 3.74 -8.17
CA SER A 240 -16.82 3.94 -9.54
C SER A 240 -15.74 3.62 -10.58
N VAL A 241 -14.53 4.15 -10.42
CA VAL A 241 -13.43 3.96 -11.39
C VAL A 241 -12.89 2.53 -11.33
N SER A 242 -12.61 2.03 -10.11
CA SER A 242 -11.96 0.74 -9.95
C SER A 242 -12.85 -0.42 -10.38
N TYR A 243 -14.15 -0.40 -10.04
CA TYR A 243 -15.08 -1.41 -10.53
C TYR A 243 -15.34 -1.29 -12.03
N GLY A 244 -15.32 -0.07 -12.59
CA GLY A 244 -15.39 0.10 -14.05
C GLY A 244 -14.20 -0.58 -14.73
N VAL A 245 -12.97 -0.28 -14.32
CA VAL A 245 -11.76 -0.92 -14.88
C VAL A 245 -11.75 -2.43 -14.61
N LYS A 246 -12.17 -2.86 -13.42
CA LYS A 246 -12.28 -4.29 -13.09
C LYS A 246 -13.20 -5.01 -14.08
N PHE A 247 -14.42 -4.54 -14.23
CA PHE A 247 -15.42 -5.18 -15.09
C PHE A 247 -15.00 -5.24 -16.55
N PHE A 248 -14.44 -4.14 -17.09
CA PHE A 248 -14.12 -4.07 -18.52
C PHE A 248 -12.76 -4.65 -18.89
N LEU A 249 -11.77 -4.62 -17.98
CA LEU A 249 -10.40 -5.01 -18.28
C LEU A 249 -9.88 -6.19 -17.44
N MET A 250 -10.11 -6.19 -16.11
CA MET A 250 -9.50 -7.21 -15.24
C MET A 250 -10.28 -8.53 -15.25
N ASP A 251 -11.61 -8.49 -15.14
CA ASP A 251 -12.45 -9.70 -15.13
C ASP A 251 -12.31 -10.54 -16.42
N PRO A 252 -12.21 -9.96 -17.63
CA PRO A 252 -11.93 -10.73 -18.84
C PRO A 252 -10.55 -11.41 -18.86
N MET A 253 -9.57 -10.89 -18.09
CA MET A 253 -8.21 -11.43 -18.03
C MET A 253 -8.05 -12.56 -17.01
N VAL A 254 -8.71 -12.43 -15.85
CA VAL A 254 -8.51 -13.34 -14.70
C VAL A 254 -9.71 -14.27 -14.51
N GLY A 255 -10.91 -13.85 -14.93
CA GLY A 255 -12.15 -14.56 -14.67
C GLY A 255 -12.71 -14.33 -13.27
N GLN A 256 -13.63 -15.22 -12.85
CA GLN A 256 -14.30 -15.17 -11.55
C GLN A 256 -13.49 -15.96 -10.51
N ASP A 257 -12.39 -15.38 -10.06
CA ASP A 257 -11.56 -15.97 -9.00
C ASP A 257 -11.85 -15.31 -7.64
N PHE A 258 -12.00 -16.12 -6.59
CA PHE A 258 -12.31 -15.63 -5.24
C PHE A 258 -11.18 -14.78 -4.67
N TYR A 259 -9.93 -15.27 -4.77
CA TYR A 259 -8.78 -14.55 -4.20
C TYR A 259 -8.45 -13.28 -4.99
N PHE A 260 -8.69 -13.27 -6.30
CA PHE A 260 -8.61 -12.06 -7.10
C PHE A 260 -9.61 -11.00 -6.63
N ASN A 261 -10.88 -11.39 -6.46
CA ASN A 261 -11.92 -10.48 -5.99
C ASN A 261 -11.62 -9.95 -4.57
N ALA A 262 -11.14 -10.82 -3.67
CA ALA A 262 -10.74 -10.45 -2.33
C ALA A 262 -9.53 -9.50 -2.33
N ALA A 263 -8.52 -9.78 -3.16
CA ALA A 263 -7.33 -8.94 -3.31
C ALA A 263 -7.68 -7.55 -3.87
N PHE A 264 -8.51 -7.51 -4.92
CA PHE A 264 -8.99 -6.27 -5.51
C PHE A 264 -9.76 -5.42 -4.49
N PHE A 265 -10.74 -6.02 -3.78
CA PHE A 265 -11.51 -5.32 -2.76
C PHE A 265 -10.60 -4.83 -1.61
N THR A 266 -9.68 -5.67 -1.17
CA THR A 266 -8.70 -5.28 -0.14
C THR A 266 -7.90 -4.07 -0.59
N LEU A 267 -7.37 -4.07 -1.81
CA LEU A 267 -6.57 -2.96 -2.34
C LEU A 267 -7.36 -1.64 -2.34
N ILE A 268 -8.57 -1.64 -2.90
CA ILE A 268 -9.36 -0.40 -3.07
C ILE A 268 -10.03 0.09 -1.78
N SER A 269 -10.19 -0.77 -0.78
CA SER A 269 -10.79 -0.41 0.51
C SER A 269 -9.80 0.17 1.53
N GLN A 270 -8.49 0.11 1.24
CA GLN A 270 -7.43 0.54 2.17
C GLN A 270 -7.19 2.04 2.12
N HIS A 271 -7.64 2.76 3.15
CA HIS A 271 -7.47 4.22 3.22
C HIS A 271 -7.48 4.77 4.65
#